data_914f164af95dcf615877909d99fda340
#
_entry.id   914f164af95dcf615877909d99fda340
#
_cell.length_a   1.000
_cell.length_b   1.000
_cell.length_c   1.000
_cell.angle_alpha   90.00
_cell.angle_beta   90.00
_cell.angle_gamma   90.00
#
_symmetry.space_group_name_H-M   'P 1'
#
loop_
_entity.id
_entity.type
_entity.pdbx_description
1 polymer ?
#
loop_
_entity_poly.entity_id
_entity_poly.type
_entity_poly.pdbx_seq_one_letter_code
_entity_poly.pdbx_strand_id
1 'polypeptide(L)'
;MKVAACSLILSLAMPVLAQPDTNYEKLHEFFFEWRDFESPPLRDGAPDYTKGQFNKRRRVFKSLERKLADIDTSGWSRSAQADYRFIRAEMNGYEFNERVLKSWERDPAFYQTVWTYQSDVPAHEGPTNHALLEYWQYSVPLKGRQKDDFTRDLRVIPPLLEQARVNLTGNARDLWVAGIRDIEDQGKNLKSIEKTLLKHHNQQSDIPLFDAMKKAREATAEFVEWLKEEAPQKTGPSGIGKDNYSWYQKNVHLVPLSWEEEVQLLERELYRAWSFLKLEEHHNRDLPQLKAASTPEEFATLTDNAVKKMMKFLEEEDIMYIKPNMEQALREHMGKYVPTENRNFFSIGLHYDPLPLYSHFYHWFDLAEIRDNPHTNPIRRLAPLYNIYDSKSEGIATAVEEMFLHAGLYDDNPRSREIVWIMLAQRAARGLGSLYAHANMMTMEEASQVHVKWTPRNWMEREPELLRFEQHLYLRQPGYGTCYITGKYLIEKLMTEYGEKLETEGKEFVLKDFLDQYNNAGSIPVELIRYEMVGN
;
A
#
# COMPACT_ATOMS: atom_id res chain seq x y z
N MET A 1 7.53 -54.68 62.56
CA MET A 1 7.99 -53.61 61.64
C MET A 1 6.83 -53.25 60.75
N LYS A 2 6.21 -52.06 60.94
CA LYS A 2 5.10 -51.56 60.13
C LYS A 2 5.71 -50.60 59.09
N VAL A 3 5.54 -50.90 57.82
CA VAL A 3 5.93 -50.05 56.72
C VAL A 3 4.74 -49.12 56.43
N ALA A 4 4.94 -47.80 56.58
CA ALA A 4 3.94 -46.80 56.21
C ALA A 4 4.14 -46.40 54.72
N ALA A 5 3.10 -46.64 53.92
CA ALA A 5 3.05 -46.20 52.56
C ALA A 5 2.60 -44.72 52.53
N CYS A 6 3.47 -43.85 52.03
CA CYS A 6 3.17 -42.41 51.77
C CYS A 6 2.62 -42.29 50.36
N SER A 7 1.32 -42.05 50.20
CA SER A 7 0.69 -41.75 48.90
C SER A 7 0.91 -40.28 48.55
N LEU A 8 1.71 -40.02 47.52
CA LEU A 8 1.89 -38.71 46.93
C LEU A 8 0.72 -38.44 45.98
N ILE A 9 -0.17 -37.52 46.34
CA ILE A 9 -1.23 -37.02 45.44
C ILE A 9 -0.62 -35.94 44.56
N LEU A 10 -0.34 -36.30 43.31
CA LEU A 10 0.01 -35.33 42.26
C LEU A 10 -1.29 -34.63 41.81
N SER A 11 -1.52 -33.41 42.25
CA SER A 11 -2.57 -32.55 41.69
C SER A 11 -2.11 -32.05 40.32
N LEU A 12 -2.61 -32.66 39.26
CA LEU A 12 -2.55 -32.11 37.90
C LEU A 12 -3.41 -30.85 37.86
N ALA A 13 -2.76 -29.68 37.88
CA ALA A 13 -3.40 -28.43 37.52
C ALA A 13 -3.69 -28.49 36.01
N MET A 14 -4.95 -28.75 35.64
CA MET A 14 -5.41 -28.53 34.27
C MET A 14 -5.27 -27.01 33.96
N PRO A 15 -4.72 -26.64 32.80
CA PRO A 15 -4.78 -25.23 32.39
C PRO A 15 -6.27 -24.86 32.31
N VAL A 16 -6.68 -23.87 33.09
CA VAL A 16 -7.97 -23.20 32.91
C VAL A 16 -7.92 -22.54 31.53
N LEU A 17 -8.62 -23.13 30.58
CA LEU A 17 -8.91 -22.43 29.31
C LEU A 17 -9.65 -21.18 29.72
N ALA A 18 -9.01 -20.03 29.57
CA ALA A 18 -9.63 -18.73 29.79
C ALA A 18 -10.92 -18.69 28.93
N GLN A 19 -12.06 -18.46 29.58
CA GLN A 19 -13.30 -18.24 28.82
C GLN A 19 -13.06 -17.07 27.89
N PRO A 20 -13.49 -17.16 26.60
CA PRO A 20 -13.36 -16.05 25.68
C PRO A 20 -14.04 -14.83 26.31
N ASP A 21 -13.34 -13.68 26.23
CA ASP A 21 -13.87 -12.42 26.73
C ASP A 21 -15.09 -12.04 25.88
N THR A 22 -16.28 -12.11 26.45
CA THR A 22 -17.55 -11.85 25.74
C THR A 22 -17.60 -10.46 25.10
N ASN A 23 -16.81 -9.50 25.58
CA ASN A 23 -16.70 -8.18 24.98
C ASN A 23 -15.79 -8.19 23.75
N TYR A 24 -14.75 -9.00 23.72
CA TYR A 24 -13.90 -9.15 22.53
C TYR A 24 -14.63 -9.89 21.40
N GLU A 25 -15.49 -10.87 21.72
CA GLU A 25 -16.39 -11.48 20.73
C GLU A 25 -17.34 -10.44 20.09
N LYS A 26 -17.89 -9.52 20.89
CA LYS A 26 -18.70 -8.40 20.39
C LYS A 26 -17.91 -7.49 19.44
N LEU A 27 -16.60 -7.31 19.67
CA LEU A 27 -15.76 -6.54 18.75
C LEU A 27 -15.65 -7.24 17.39
N HIS A 28 -15.51 -8.57 17.36
CA HIS A 28 -15.49 -9.34 16.12
C HIS A 28 -16.82 -9.24 15.36
N GLU A 29 -17.96 -9.38 16.06
CA GLU A 29 -19.27 -9.21 15.45
C GLU A 29 -19.44 -7.79 14.88
N PHE A 30 -19.01 -6.78 15.65
CA PHE A 30 -19.03 -5.39 15.23
C PHE A 30 -18.15 -5.15 13.99
N PHE A 31 -16.97 -5.76 13.93
CA PHE A 31 -16.07 -5.63 12.78
C PHE A 31 -16.73 -6.09 11.47
N PHE A 32 -17.44 -7.21 11.47
CA PHE A 32 -18.15 -7.67 10.28
C PHE A 32 -19.34 -6.78 9.94
N GLU A 33 -20.09 -6.28 10.94
CA GLU A 33 -21.16 -5.30 10.72
C GLU A 33 -20.63 -3.99 10.13
N TRP A 34 -19.47 -3.52 10.60
CA TRP A 34 -18.76 -2.37 10.06
C TRP A 34 -18.37 -2.58 8.60
N ARG A 35 -17.76 -3.72 8.29
CA ARG A 35 -17.31 -4.05 6.94
C ARG A 35 -18.46 -4.25 5.95
N ASP A 36 -19.57 -4.80 6.39
CA ASP A 36 -20.81 -4.88 5.60
C ASP A 36 -21.41 -3.49 5.35
N PHE A 37 -21.42 -2.67 6.37
CA PHE A 37 -21.86 -1.26 6.23
C PHE A 37 -20.97 -0.48 5.26
N GLU A 38 -19.66 -0.67 5.27
CA GLU A 38 -18.72 0.10 4.45
C GLU A 38 -19.04 -0.06 2.95
N SER A 39 -19.43 -1.22 2.51
CA SER A 39 -19.90 -1.47 1.15
C SER A 39 -21.26 -0.80 0.88
N PRO A 40 -21.36 0.09 -0.13
CA PRO A 40 -22.65 0.71 -0.46
C PRO A 40 -23.61 -0.29 -1.11
N PRO A 41 -24.94 -0.12 -0.91
CA PRO A 41 -25.90 -0.94 -1.63
C PRO A 41 -25.83 -0.69 -3.14
N LEU A 42 -26.34 -1.63 -3.92
CA LEU A 42 -26.36 -1.50 -5.37
C LEU A 42 -27.58 -0.69 -5.86
N ARG A 43 -27.33 0.10 -6.90
CA ARG A 43 -28.30 0.79 -7.71
C ARG A 43 -28.02 0.52 -9.18
N ASP A 44 -28.99 -0.02 -9.89
CA ASP A 44 -28.84 -0.40 -11.31
C ASP A 44 -27.64 -1.33 -11.58
N GLY A 45 -27.28 -2.15 -10.58
CA GLY A 45 -26.14 -3.08 -10.63
C GLY A 45 -24.78 -2.49 -10.24
N ALA A 46 -24.70 -1.18 -10.00
CA ALA A 46 -23.49 -0.48 -9.54
C ALA A 46 -23.62 -0.01 -8.08
N PRO A 47 -22.52 0.18 -7.34
CA PRO A 47 -22.54 0.78 -6.01
C PRO A 47 -23.24 2.15 -6.02
N ASP A 48 -24.12 2.40 -5.05
CA ASP A 48 -24.91 3.65 -4.96
C ASP A 48 -24.12 4.75 -4.26
N TYR A 49 -23.51 5.65 -5.02
CA TYR A 49 -22.80 6.85 -4.56
C TYR A 49 -23.66 8.12 -4.67
N THR A 50 -24.98 8.00 -4.71
CA THR A 50 -25.85 9.18 -4.74
C THR A 50 -25.86 9.93 -3.41
N LYS A 51 -26.04 11.26 -3.47
CA LYS A 51 -26.18 12.11 -2.28
C LYS A 51 -27.27 11.63 -1.33
N GLY A 52 -28.37 11.09 -1.90
CA GLY A 52 -29.48 10.52 -1.10
C GLY A 52 -29.04 9.31 -0.28
N GLN A 53 -28.20 8.44 -0.87
CA GLN A 53 -27.67 7.27 -0.19
C GLN A 53 -26.65 7.67 0.90
N PHE A 54 -25.75 8.60 0.64
CA PHE A 54 -24.83 9.12 1.67
C PHE A 54 -25.58 9.69 2.87
N ASN A 55 -26.66 10.45 2.66
CA ASN A 55 -27.47 11.00 3.76
C ASN A 55 -28.14 9.91 4.62
N LYS A 56 -28.54 8.78 4.02
CA LYS A 56 -29.08 7.63 4.77
C LYS A 56 -27.95 6.94 5.56
N ARG A 57 -26.83 6.67 4.92
CA ARG A 57 -25.67 5.98 5.52
C ARG A 57 -25.10 6.76 6.70
N ARG A 58 -25.06 8.09 6.64
CA ARG A 58 -24.58 8.93 7.76
C ARG A 58 -25.32 8.68 9.07
N ARG A 59 -26.64 8.40 9.02
CA ARG A 59 -27.43 8.07 10.23
C ARG A 59 -27.02 6.70 10.79
N VAL A 60 -26.83 5.73 9.93
CA VAL A 60 -26.37 4.38 10.31
C VAL A 60 -24.96 4.46 10.88
N PHE A 61 -24.06 5.18 10.23
CA PHE A 61 -22.69 5.39 10.69
C PHE A 61 -22.63 5.97 12.11
N LYS A 62 -23.43 7.00 12.41
CA LYS A 62 -23.53 7.55 13.77
C LYS A 62 -24.05 6.55 14.82
N SER A 63 -24.81 5.56 14.41
CA SER A 63 -25.21 4.45 15.28
C SER A 63 -24.04 3.47 15.51
N LEU A 64 -23.27 3.18 14.47
CA LEU A 64 -22.07 2.32 14.58
C LEU A 64 -20.99 2.95 15.44
N GLU A 65 -20.75 4.27 15.32
CA GLU A 65 -19.81 4.99 16.20
C GLU A 65 -20.17 4.82 17.68
N ARG A 66 -21.46 4.96 18.03
CA ARG A 66 -21.93 4.76 19.40
C ARG A 66 -21.77 3.30 19.84
N LYS A 67 -22.14 2.36 18.97
CA LYS A 67 -22.03 0.93 19.25
C LYS A 67 -20.57 0.52 19.52
N LEU A 68 -19.59 1.05 18.76
CA LEU A 68 -18.17 0.82 19.03
C LEU A 68 -17.76 1.45 20.38
N ALA A 69 -18.20 2.68 20.66
CA ALA A 69 -17.86 3.38 21.89
C ALA A 69 -18.45 2.72 23.16
N ASP A 70 -19.57 1.98 23.03
CA ASP A 70 -20.22 1.25 24.12
C ASP A 70 -19.51 -0.09 24.44
N ILE A 71 -18.53 -0.53 23.65
CA ILE A 71 -17.74 -1.73 23.94
C ILE A 71 -16.75 -1.40 25.06
N ASP A 72 -16.90 -2.05 26.21
CA ASP A 72 -15.97 -1.92 27.32
C ASP A 72 -14.68 -2.68 27.02
N THR A 73 -13.58 -1.94 26.89
CA THR A 73 -12.23 -2.45 26.60
C THR A 73 -11.38 -2.60 27.87
N SER A 74 -11.97 -2.37 29.06
CA SER A 74 -11.25 -2.50 30.34
C SER A 74 -10.82 -3.94 30.58
N GLY A 75 -9.58 -4.11 31.01
CA GLY A 75 -9.01 -5.44 31.27
C GLY A 75 -8.57 -6.21 30.00
N TRP A 76 -8.74 -5.66 28.80
CA TRP A 76 -8.28 -6.31 27.59
C TRP A 76 -6.75 -6.37 27.47
N SER A 77 -6.27 -7.41 26.80
CA SER A 77 -4.88 -7.48 26.38
C SER A 77 -4.55 -6.30 25.42
N ARG A 78 -3.25 -5.96 25.31
CA ARG A 78 -2.80 -4.93 24.37
C ARG A 78 -3.20 -5.26 22.93
N SER A 79 -3.14 -6.52 22.54
CA SER A 79 -3.53 -6.98 21.22
C SER A 79 -5.02 -6.70 20.94
N ALA A 80 -5.92 -7.04 21.87
CA ALA A 80 -7.34 -6.75 21.74
C ALA A 80 -7.64 -5.24 21.70
N GLN A 81 -6.89 -4.43 22.47
CA GLN A 81 -7.00 -2.97 22.42
C GLN A 81 -6.47 -2.40 21.10
N ALA A 82 -5.43 -3.00 20.52
CA ALA A 82 -4.92 -2.62 19.19
C ALA A 82 -5.99 -2.87 18.11
N ASP A 83 -6.70 -4.01 18.16
CA ASP A 83 -7.79 -4.32 17.23
C ASP A 83 -8.95 -3.32 17.32
N TYR A 84 -9.31 -2.89 18.53
CA TYR A 84 -10.31 -1.84 18.73
C TYR A 84 -9.86 -0.50 18.11
N ARG A 85 -8.61 -0.11 18.35
CA ARG A 85 -8.03 1.14 17.78
C ARG A 85 -7.95 1.08 16.26
N PHE A 86 -7.65 -0.09 15.70
CA PHE A 86 -7.61 -0.34 14.26
C PHE A 86 -8.99 -0.10 13.62
N ILE A 87 -10.06 -0.71 14.16
CA ILE A 87 -11.42 -0.51 13.66
C ILE A 87 -11.83 0.96 13.76
N ARG A 88 -11.49 1.61 14.87
CA ARG A 88 -11.76 3.04 15.03
C ARG A 88 -11.05 3.89 13.98
N ALA A 89 -9.80 3.55 13.63
CA ALA A 89 -9.04 4.24 12.59
C ALA A 89 -9.70 4.08 11.21
N GLU A 90 -10.20 2.90 10.86
CA GLU A 90 -10.98 2.69 9.63
C GLU A 90 -12.26 3.53 9.62
N MET A 91 -13.00 3.57 10.72
CA MET A 91 -14.21 4.40 10.83
C MET A 91 -13.90 5.89 10.71
N ASN A 92 -12.78 6.35 11.26
CA ASN A 92 -12.29 7.72 11.07
C ASN A 92 -11.98 8.00 9.59
N GLY A 93 -11.42 7.03 8.87
CA GLY A 93 -11.17 7.12 7.43
C GLY A 93 -12.46 7.29 6.62
N TYR A 94 -13.50 6.55 6.95
CA TYR A 94 -14.82 6.71 6.34
C TYR A 94 -15.39 8.11 6.58
N GLU A 95 -15.37 8.58 7.83
CA GLU A 95 -15.86 9.93 8.18
C GLU A 95 -15.08 11.02 7.45
N PHE A 96 -13.74 10.87 7.40
CA PHE A 96 -12.88 11.82 6.71
C PHE A 96 -13.15 11.84 5.20
N ASN A 97 -13.37 10.68 4.57
CA ASN A 97 -13.74 10.62 3.16
C ASN A 97 -15.07 11.32 2.89
N GLU A 98 -16.10 11.13 3.75
CA GLU A 98 -17.37 11.85 3.61
C GLU A 98 -17.24 13.37 3.80
N ARG A 99 -16.38 13.81 4.71
CA ARG A 99 -16.28 15.22 5.11
C ARG A 99 -15.31 16.03 4.28
N VAL A 100 -14.14 15.44 3.94
CA VAL A 100 -13.00 16.17 3.38
C VAL A 100 -12.61 15.67 2.00
N LEU A 101 -12.23 14.39 1.86
CA LEU A 101 -11.75 13.83 0.58
C LEU A 101 -12.85 13.89 -0.47
N LYS A 102 -14.02 13.36 -0.15
CA LYS A 102 -15.16 13.27 -1.06
C LYS A 102 -14.75 12.76 -2.43
N SER A 103 -14.05 11.63 -2.45
CA SER A 103 -13.43 11.07 -3.66
C SER A 103 -14.43 10.94 -4.80
N TRP A 104 -15.65 10.50 -4.50
CA TRP A 104 -16.75 10.39 -5.48
C TRP A 104 -17.22 11.74 -6.07
N GLU A 105 -16.94 12.87 -5.41
CA GLU A 105 -17.35 14.22 -5.82
C GLU A 105 -16.22 14.99 -6.50
N ARG A 106 -14.96 14.70 -6.15
CA ARG A 106 -13.80 15.51 -6.51
C ARG A 106 -12.85 14.84 -7.49
N ASP A 107 -12.81 13.50 -7.53
CA ASP A 107 -11.77 12.74 -8.24
C ASP A 107 -12.37 11.82 -9.30
N PRO A 108 -12.24 12.10 -10.60
CA PRO A 108 -12.72 11.21 -11.65
C PRO A 108 -12.10 9.81 -11.60
N ALA A 109 -10.84 9.68 -11.16
CA ALA A 109 -10.16 8.39 -11.05
C ALA A 109 -10.80 7.47 -9.98
N PHE A 110 -11.58 8.01 -9.04
CA PHE A 110 -12.38 7.19 -8.12
C PHE A 110 -13.29 6.22 -8.86
N TYR A 111 -13.74 6.56 -10.07
CA TYR A 111 -14.64 5.75 -10.89
C TYR A 111 -13.91 4.77 -11.81
N GLN A 112 -12.58 4.70 -11.76
CA GLN A 112 -11.82 3.65 -12.44
C GLN A 112 -12.20 2.29 -11.87
N THR A 113 -12.56 1.36 -12.76
CA THR A 113 -13.05 0.02 -12.38
C THR A 113 -12.07 -1.08 -12.81
N VAL A 114 -11.36 -0.90 -13.95
CA VAL A 114 -10.55 -1.96 -14.58
C VAL A 114 -9.08 -1.86 -14.17
N TRP A 115 -8.60 -2.91 -13.50
CA TRP A 115 -7.22 -3.06 -13.05
C TRP A 115 -6.57 -4.27 -13.69
N THR A 116 -5.39 -4.08 -14.30
CA THR A 116 -4.69 -5.13 -15.07
C THR A 116 -3.48 -5.73 -14.35
N TYR A 117 -3.12 -5.19 -13.21
CA TYR A 117 -1.99 -5.62 -12.38
C TYR A 117 -2.38 -5.60 -10.89
N GLN A 118 -1.68 -6.43 -10.10
CA GLN A 118 -1.82 -6.44 -8.65
C GLN A 118 -1.07 -5.25 -8.04
N SER A 119 -1.65 -4.63 -7.02
CA SER A 119 -0.97 -3.63 -6.21
C SER A 119 0.10 -4.28 -5.32
N ASP A 120 1.14 -3.53 -4.95
CA ASP A 120 2.17 -3.93 -3.99
C ASP A 120 1.80 -3.67 -2.52
N VAL A 121 0.60 -3.16 -2.29
CA VAL A 121 -0.02 -3.04 -0.96
C VAL A 121 -1.23 -3.99 -0.83
N PRO A 122 -1.67 -4.34 0.39
CA PRO A 122 -2.79 -5.28 0.60
C PRO A 122 -4.14 -4.86 0.00
N ALA A 123 -4.31 -3.56 -0.27
CA ALA A 123 -5.48 -2.99 -0.94
C ALA A 123 -5.07 -2.31 -2.25
N HIS A 124 -5.97 -1.57 -2.89
CA HIS A 124 -5.62 -0.74 -4.04
C HIS A 124 -4.97 0.58 -3.58
N GLU A 125 -3.99 1.03 -4.33
CA GLU A 125 -3.42 2.36 -4.21
C GLU A 125 -4.46 3.42 -4.60
N GLY A 126 -4.65 4.38 -3.73
CA GLY A 126 -5.65 5.45 -3.89
C GLY A 126 -7.09 5.03 -3.53
N PRO A 127 -7.99 6.01 -3.33
CA PRO A 127 -9.40 5.75 -3.13
C PRO A 127 -10.02 5.11 -4.37
N THR A 128 -10.65 3.96 -4.21
CA THR A 128 -11.32 3.21 -5.27
C THR A 128 -12.82 3.08 -4.98
N ASN A 129 -13.61 2.85 -6.02
CA ASN A 129 -14.99 2.45 -5.86
C ASN A 129 -15.09 0.95 -5.47
N HIS A 130 -16.28 0.48 -5.08
CA HIS A 130 -16.52 -0.90 -4.63
C HIS A 130 -16.82 -1.90 -5.78
N ALA A 131 -16.66 -1.49 -7.03
CA ALA A 131 -16.92 -2.33 -8.20
C ALA A 131 -15.64 -2.51 -9.02
N LEU A 132 -14.69 -3.25 -8.48
CA LEU A 132 -13.40 -3.47 -9.12
C LEU A 132 -13.46 -4.70 -10.05
N LEU A 133 -12.93 -4.54 -11.26
CA LEU A 133 -12.63 -5.62 -12.18
C LEU A 133 -11.11 -5.81 -12.19
N GLU A 134 -10.65 -6.76 -11.42
CA GLU A 134 -9.23 -7.12 -11.29
C GLU A 134 -8.86 -8.16 -12.33
N TYR A 135 -8.58 -7.71 -13.56
CA TYR A 135 -8.32 -8.59 -14.71
C TYR A 135 -7.17 -9.58 -14.48
N TRP A 136 -6.19 -9.20 -13.69
CA TRP A 136 -5.04 -10.05 -13.36
C TRP A 136 -5.44 -11.34 -12.59
N GLN A 137 -6.62 -11.40 -11.98
CA GLN A 137 -7.16 -12.59 -11.31
C GLN A 137 -7.84 -13.56 -12.28
N TYR A 138 -8.11 -13.15 -13.52
CA TYR A 138 -8.82 -13.97 -14.50
C TYR A 138 -7.88 -14.74 -15.40
N SER A 139 -8.15 -16.03 -15.60
CA SER A 139 -7.44 -16.88 -16.58
C SER A 139 -8.16 -16.87 -17.92
N VAL A 140 -7.44 -16.55 -19.00
CA VAL A 140 -7.99 -16.58 -20.37
C VAL A 140 -7.55 -17.89 -21.04
N PRO A 141 -8.48 -18.67 -21.65
CA PRO A 141 -9.90 -18.37 -21.92
C PRO A 141 -10.80 -18.43 -20.68
N LEU A 142 -11.72 -17.44 -20.56
CA LEU A 142 -12.70 -17.41 -19.49
C LEU A 142 -13.68 -18.58 -19.59
N LYS A 143 -13.91 -19.31 -18.50
CA LYS A 143 -14.79 -20.50 -18.49
C LYS A 143 -15.78 -20.47 -17.32
N GLY A 144 -16.98 -21.02 -17.54
CA GLY A 144 -17.98 -21.20 -16.50
C GLY A 144 -18.21 -19.94 -15.69
N ARG A 145 -18.15 -20.05 -14.36
CA ARG A 145 -18.41 -18.95 -13.42
C ARG A 145 -17.49 -17.73 -13.63
N GLN A 146 -16.22 -17.94 -13.98
CA GLN A 146 -15.31 -16.80 -14.24
C GLN A 146 -15.80 -15.94 -15.42
N LYS A 147 -16.37 -16.53 -16.46
CA LYS A 147 -16.94 -15.77 -17.58
C LYS A 147 -18.18 -14.99 -17.16
N ASP A 148 -19.03 -15.58 -16.32
CA ASP A 148 -20.25 -14.93 -15.84
C ASP A 148 -19.88 -13.77 -14.89
N ASP A 149 -18.95 -13.98 -13.97
CA ASP A 149 -18.44 -12.96 -13.05
C ASP A 149 -17.80 -11.79 -13.83
N PHE A 150 -16.90 -12.08 -14.75
CA PHE A 150 -16.27 -11.06 -15.60
C PHE A 150 -17.29 -10.26 -16.41
N THR A 151 -18.30 -10.95 -16.97
CA THR A 151 -19.39 -10.29 -17.72
C THR A 151 -20.24 -9.39 -16.82
N ARG A 152 -20.52 -9.83 -15.60
CA ARG A 152 -21.23 -9.04 -14.58
C ARG A 152 -20.43 -7.78 -14.24
N ASP A 153 -19.14 -7.91 -14.00
CA ASP A 153 -18.27 -6.81 -13.59
C ASP A 153 -18.13 -5.77 -14.70
N LEU A 154 -18.08 -6.17 -15.97
CA LEU A 154 -18.16 -5.24 -17.11
C LEU A 154 -19.48 -4.45 -17.15
N ARG A 155 -20.61 -5.07 -16.76
CA ARG A 155 -21.93 -4.42 -16.79
C ARG A 155 -22.10 -3.33 -15.74
N VAL A 156 -21.24 -3.30 -14.71
CA VAL A 156 -21.25 -2.26 -13.67
C VAL A 156 -20.75 -0.92 -14.23
N ILE A 157 -19.86 -0.94 -15.22
CA ILE A 157 -19.17 0.27 -15.71
C ILE A 157 -20.14 1.34 -16.22
N PRO A 158 -21.10 1.08 -17.15
CA PRO A 158 -21.98 2.13 -17.64
C PRO A 158 -22.78 2.83 -16.55
N PRO A 159 -23.58 2.15 -15.68
CA PRO A 159 -24.37 2.84 -14.67
C PRO A 159 -23.52 3.54 -13.60
N LEU A 160 -22.29 3.07 -13.33
CA LEU A 160 -21.37 3.72 -12.42
C LEU A 160 -20.88 5.05 -13.02
N LEU A 161 -20.52 5.09 -14.31
CA LEU A 161 -20.07 6.30 -14.99
C LEU A 161 -21.21 7.31 -15.21
N GLU A 162 -22.45 6.85 -15.37
CA GLU A 162 -23.63 7.75 -15.35
C GLU A 162 -23.79 8.42 -13.99
N GLN A 163 -23.64 7.69 -12.87
CA GLN A 163 -23.63 8.29 -11.54
C GLN A 163 -22.48 9.30 -11.39
N ALA A 164 -21.30 8.99 -11.93
CA ALA A 164 -20.13 9.86 -11.87
C ALA A 164 -20.41 11.24 -12.46
N ARG A 165 -21.10 11.32 -13.61
CA ARG A 165 -21.47 12.60 -14.24
C ARG A 165 -22.33 13.50 -13.35
N VAL A 166 -23.16 12.89 -12.50
CA VAL A 166 -24.01 13.62 -11.55
C VAL A 166 -23.24 14.01 -10.29
N ASN A 167 -22.33 13.15 -9.83
CA ASN A 167 -21.64 13.29 -8.56
C ASN A 167 -20.43 14.23 -8.63
N LEU A 168 -19.70 14.27 -9.76
CA LEU A 168 -18.45 15.00 -9.94
C LEU A 168 -18.67 16.52 -10.05
N THR A 169 -19.14 17.10 -8.96
CA THR A 169 -19.41 18.55 -8.84
C THR A 169 -18.27 19.34 -8.22
N GLY A 170 -17.28 18.66 -7.65
CA GLY A 170 -16.12 19.26 -7.00
C GLY A 170 -15.25 20.07 -7.97
N ASN A 171 -14.53 21.04 -7.41
CA ASN A 171 -13.62 21.90 -8.17
C ASN A 171 -12.17 21.64 -7.75
N ALA A 172 -11.59 20.49 -8.17
CA ALA A 172 -10.23 20.06 -7.85
C ALA A 172 -9.44 19.84 -9.13
N ARG A 173 -8.71 20.87 -9.59
CA ARG A 173 -8.07 20.93 -10.90
C ARG A 173 -7.14 19.74 -11.18
N ASP A 174 -6.19 19.48 -10.28
CA ASP A 174 -5.14 18.48 -10.54
C ASP A 174 -5.68 17.06 -10.45
N LEU A 175 -6.63 16.80 -9.52
CA LEU A 175 -7.34 15.51 -9.47
C LEU A 175 -8.15 15.27 -10.75
N TRP A 176 -8.76 16.32 -11.30
CA TRP A 176 -9.54 16.21 -12.53
C TRP A 176 -8.65 15.93 -13.74
N VAL A 177 -7.56 16.70 -13.90
CA VAL A 177 -6.62 16.52 -15.02
C VAL A 177 -5.98 15.13 -15.01
N ALA A 178 -5.55 14.68 -13.83
CA ALA A 178 -4.95 13.36 -13.70
C ALA A 178 -5.99 12.24 -13.85
N GLY A 179 -7.21 12.43 -13.31
CA GLY A 179 -8.29 11.45 -13.42
C GLY A 179 -8.77 11.22 -14.86
N ILE A 180 -8.70 12.23 -15.75
CA ILE A 180 -8.95 12.02 -17.18
C ILE A 180 -8.00 10.96 -17.74
N ARG A 181 -6.71 11.03 -17.43
CA ARG A 181 -5.71 10.07 -17.89
C ARG A 181 -6.03 8.65 -17.41
N ASP A 182 -6.40 8.48 -16.13
CA ASP A 182 -6.68 7.17 -15.57
C ASP A 182 -7.92 6.53 -16.21
N ILE A 183 -8.94 7.32 -16.54
CA ILE A 183 -10.11 6.83 -17.29
C ILE A 183 -9.76 6.54 -18.77
N GLU A 184 -8.87 7.33 -19.39
CA GLU A 184 -8.33 7.02 -20.72
C GLU A 184 -7.57 5.68 -20.72
N ASP A 185 -6.78 5.42 -19.68
CA ASP A 185 -6.05 4.17 -19.52
C ASP A 185 -7.00 2.99 -19.28
N GLN A 186 -8.09 3.17 -18.54
CA GLN A 186 -9.17 2.17 -18.51
C GLN A 186 -9.69 1.85 -19.91
N GLY A 187 -9.91 2.86 -20.75
CA GLY A 187 -10.34 2.67 -22.15
C GLY A 187 -9.32 1.88 -22.99
N LYS A 188 -8.02 2.13 -22.81
CA LYS A 188 -6.93 1.37 -23.46
C LYS A 188 -6.89 -0.08 -22.95
N ASN A 189 -7.03 -0.28 -21.64
CA ASN A 189 -7.05 -1.58 -21.00
C ASN A 189 -8.23 -2.43 -21.51
N LEU A 190 -9.44 -1.88 -21.56
CA LEU A 190 -10.62 -2.57 -22.11
C LEU A 190 -10.41 -3.00 -23.56
N LYS A 191 -9.79 -2.14 -24.41
CA LYS A 191 -9.45 -2.51 -25.80
C LYS A 191 -8.43 -3.65 -25.87
N SER A 192 -7.42 -3.64 -25.00
CA SER A 192 -6.40 -4.69 -24.93
C SER A 192 -6.99 -6.02 -24.46
N ILE A 193 -7.85 -5.98 -23.44
CA ILE A 193 -8.57 -7.14 -22.92
C ILE A 193 -9.47 -7.74 -24.01
N GLU A 194 -10.28 -6.91 -24.69
CA GLU A 194 -11.12 -7.36 -25.79
C GLU A 194 -10.32 -8.07 -26.89
N LYS A 195 -9.17 -7.47 -27.29
CA LYS A 195 -8.27 -8.11 -28.28
C LYS A 195 -7.77 -9.49 -27.82
N THR A 196 -7.52 -9.64 -26.52
CA THR A 196 -7.13 -10.93 -25.94
C THR A 196 -8.29 -11.91 -25.94
N LEU A 197 -9.48 -11.48 -25.54
CA LEU A 197 -10.68 -12.33 -25.54
C LEU A 197 -11.05 -12.82 -26.94
N LEU A 198 -10.93 -11.98 -27.97
CA LEU A 198 -11.21 -12.34 -29.37
C LEU A 198 -10.33 -13.48 -29.94
N LYS A 199 -9.16 -13.72 -29.31
CA LYS A 199 -8.30 -14.85 -29.71
C LYS A 199 -8.79 -16.19 -29.16
N HIS A 200 -9.61 -16.17 -28.12
CA HIS A 200 -10.00 -17.36 -27.35
C HIS A 200 -11.51 -17.58 -27.29
N HIS A 201 -12.32 -16.58 -27.63
CA HIS A 201 -13.77 -16.58 -27.56
C HIS A 201 -14.39 -16.19 -28.90
N ASN A 202 -15.53 -16.78 -29.23
CA ASN A 202 -16.28 -16.46 -30.44
C ASN A 202 -17.39 -15.44 -30.12
N GLN A 203 -17.37 -14.30 -30.79
CA GLN A 203 -18.38 -13.23 -30.57
C GLN A 203 -19.81 -13.71 -30.79
N GLN A 204 -20.03 -14.63 -31.71
CA GLN A 204 -21.38 -15.14 -32.04
C GLN A 204 -21.93 -16.09 -30.97
N SER A 205 -21.06 -16.81 -30.26
CA SER A 205 -21.48 -17.72 -29.18
C SER A 205 -21.44 -17.06 -27.79
N ASP A 206 -20.58 -16.04 -27.58
CA ASP A 206 -20.39 -15.35 -26.30
C ASP A 206 -21.01 -13.93 -26.34
N ILE A 207 -22.18 -13.78 -26.95
CA ILE A 207 -22.89 -12.49 -27.12
C ILE A 207 -22.97 -11.67 -25.83
N PRO A 208 -23.36 -12.24 -24.65
CA PRO A 208 -23.45 -11.44 -23.43
C PRO A 208 -22.13 -10.81 -22.98
N LEU A 209 -21.01 -11.52 -23.18
CA LEU A 209 -19.67 -11.04 -22.84
C LEU A 209 -19.26 -9.87 -23.74
N PHE A 210 -19.42 -10.03 -25.06
CA PHE A 210 -19.00 -9.00 -26.01
C PHE A 210 -19.94 -7.79 -26.04
N ASP A 211 -21.24 -7.97 -25.75
CA ASP A 211 -22.18 -6.85 -25.56
C ASP A 211 -21.79 -6.02 -24.32
N ALA A 212 -21.47 -6.69 -23.18
CA ALA A 212 -21.01 -6.02 -21.98
C ALA A 212 -19.68 -5.28 -22.21
N MET A 213 -18.71 -5.92 -22.90
CA MET A 213 -17.44 -5.30 -23.27
C MET A 213 -17.62 -4.06 -24.13
N LYS A 214 -18.47 -4.15 -25.16
CA LYS A 214 -18.79 -3.03 -26.04
C LYS A 214 -19.37 -1.85 -25.26
N LYS A 215 -20.38 -2.11 -24.42
CA LYS A 215 -21.04 -1.06 -23.59
C LYS A 215 -20.07 -0.43 -22.61
N ALA A 216 -19.23 -1.22 -21.95
CA ALA A 216 -18.20 -0.70 -21.04
C ALA A 216 -17.20 0.22 -21.76
N ARG A 217 -16.77 -0.14 -22.96
CA ARG A 217 -15.87 0.69 -23.78
C ARG A 217 -16.53 1.98 -24.26
N GLU A 218 -17.76 1.89 -24.75
CA GLU A 218 -18.51 3.06 -25.23
C GLU A 218 -18.75 4.04 -24.07
N ALA A 219 -19.27 3.57 -22.93
CA ALA A 219 -19.49 4.38 -21.75
C ALA A 219 -18.17 5.05 -21.23
N THR A 220 -17.06 4.30 -21.23
CA THR A 220 -15.76 4.85 -20.83
C THR A 220 -15.31 5.94 -21.79
N ALA A 221 -15.44 5.75 -23.11
CA ALA A 221 -15.04 6.74 -24.09
C ALA A 221 -15.89 8.02 -23.99
N GLU A 222 -17.20 7.88 -23.88
CA GLU A 222 -18.13 9.01 -23.70
C GLU A 222 -17.87 9.76 -22.38
N PHE A 223 -17.49 9.03 -21.34
CA PHE A 223 -17.15 9.65 -20.06
C PHE A 223 -15.85 10.45 -20.14
N VAL A 224 -14.83 9.96 -20.85
CA VAL A 224 -13.57 10.70 -21.10
C VAL A 224 -13.86 12.01 -21.83
N GLU A 225 -14.68 11.99 -22.88
CA GLU A 225 -15.00 13.22 -23.62
C GLU A 225 -15.73 14.22 -22.72
N TRP A 226 -16.72 13.78 -21.95
CA TRP A 226 -17.39 14.63 -20.98
C TRP A 226 -16.43 15.22 -19.93
N LEU A 227 -15.49 14.43 -19.41
CA LEU A 227 -14.48 14.93 -18.47
C LEU A 227 -13.61 16.04 -19.09
N LYS A 228 -13.22 15.88 -20.37
CA LYS A 228 -12.44 16.89 -21.10
C LYS A 228 -13.23 18.19 -21.32
N GLU A 229 -14.52 18.08 -21.61
CA GLU A 229 -15.42 19.26 -21.77
C GLU A 229 -15.55 20.04 -20.45
N GLU A 230 -15.65 19.35 -19.32
CA GLU A 230 -15.79 19.97 -17.99
C GLU A 230 -14.46 20.48 -17.39
N ALA A 231 -13.31 19.91 -17.80
CA ALA A 231 -12.00 20.21 -17.23
C ALA A 231 -11.62 21.70 -17.18
N PRO A 232 -11.92 22.54 -18.20
CA PRO A 232 -11.60 23.97 -18.17
C PRO A 232 -12.25 24.75 -17.02
N GLN A 233 -13.34 24.23 -16.45
CA GLN A 233 -14.05 24.85 -15.33
C GLN A 233 -13.47 24.46 -13.98
N LYS A 234 -12.60 23.44 -13.93
CA LYS A 234 -12.00 22.91 -12.70
C LYS A 234 -10.69 23.65 -12.41
N THR A 235 -10.77 24.69 -11.60
CA THR A 235 -9.66 25.62 -11.33
C THR A 235 -9.26 25.68 -9.85
N GLY A 236 -9.99 25.00 -8.99
CA GLY A 236 -9.79 25.06 -7.54
C GLY A 236 -8.68 24.14 -7.03
N PRO A 237 -8.35 24.27 -5.74
CA PRO A 237 -7.29 23.51 -5.11
C PRO A 237 -7.64 22.02 -5.02
N SER A 238 -6.64 21.17 -5.17
CA SER A 238 -6.80 19.72 -5.12
C SER A 238 -6.36 19.11 -3.79
N GLY A 239 -5.45 19.76 -3.06
CA GLY A 239 -5.03 19.36 -1.73
C GLY A 239 -6.13 19.54 -0.69
N ILE A 240 -5.94 18.94 0.48
CA ILE A 240 -6.89 18.95 1.61
C ILE A 240 -6.55 19.98 2.69
N GLY A 241 -5.41 20.67 2.59
CA GLY A 241 -4.89 21.60 3.58
C GLY A 241 -4.14 20.90 4.72
N LYS A 242 -3.23 21.64 5.38
CA LYS A 242 -2.32 21.12 6.41
C LYS A 242 -3.03 20.53 7.62
N ASP A 243 -4.07 21.21 8.12
CA ASP A 243 -4.79 20.76 9.32
C ASP A 243 -5.54 19.44 9.07
N ASN A 244 -6.21 19.33 7.91
CA ASN A 244 -6.88 18.10 7.54
C ASN A 244 -5.87 16.96 7.28
N TYR A 245 -4.72 17.26 6.67
CA TYR A 245 -3.66 16.30 6.46
C TYR A 245 -3.14 15.76 7.81
N SER A 246 -2.78 16.64 8.73
CA SER A 246 -2.30 16.28 10.08
C SER A 246 -3.34 15.48 10.85
N TRP A 247 -4.62 15.84 10.73
CA TRP A 247 -5.70 15.09 11.36
C TRP A 247 -5.82 13.68 10.79
N TYR A 248 -5.73 13.55 9.46
CA TYR A 248 -5.81 12.26 8.77
C TYR A 248 -4.66 11.35 9.18
N GLN A 249 -3.43 11.84 9.16
CA GLN A 249 -2.26 11.10 9.61
C GLN A 249 -2.44 10.57 11.04
N LYS A 250 -2.82 11.44 11.96
CA LYS A 250 -2.94 11.08 13.38
C LYS A 250 -4.10 10.13 13.68
N ASN A 251 -5.26 10.29 13.01
CA ASN A 251 -6.48 9.59 13.39
C ASN A 251 -6.85 8.42 12.47
N VAL A 252 -6.31 8.38 11.26
CA VAL A 252 -6.56 7.32 10.28
C VAL A 252 -5.32 6.44 10.10
N HIS A 253 -4.20 7.02 9.68
CA HIS A 253 -2.95 6.27 9.48
C HIS A 253 -2.21 5.97 10.79
N LEU A 254 -2.62 6.58 11.89
CA LEU A 254 -1.98 6.47 13.21
C LEU A 254 -0.50 6.88 13.19
N VAL A 255 -0.13 7.80 12.30
CA VAL A 255 1.18 8.45 12.26
C VAL A 255 1.12 9.70 13.15
N PRO A 256 1.84 9.74 14.28
CA PRO A 256 1.68 10.80 15.29
C PRO A 256 2.44 12.08 14.94
N LEU A 257 2.48 12.43 13.64
CA LEU A 257 3.19 13.62 13.13
C LEU A 257 2.20 14.60 12.52
N SER A 258 2.48 15.89 12.67
CA SER A 258 1.83 16.97 11.94
C SER A 258 2.45 17.13 10.54
N TRP A 259 1.80 17.87 9.66
CA TRP A 259 2.33 18.23 8.35
C TRP A 259 3.72 18.87 8.44
N GLU A 260 3.92 19.79 9.39
CA GLU A 260 5.18 20.48 9.63
C GLU A 260 6.29 19.53 10.12
N GLU A 261 5.94 18.59 11.00
CA GLU A 261 6.88 17.58 11.51
C GLU A 261 7.28 16.61 10.43
N GLU A 262 6.35 16.21 9.54
CA GLU A 262 6.69 15.38 8.38
C GLU A 262 7.59 16.11 7.39
N VAL A 263 7.36 17.40 7.11
CA VAL A 263 8.29 18.21 6.29
C VAL A 263 9.69 18.19 6.87
N GLN A 264 9.85 18.44 8.16
CA GLN A 264 11.16 18.45 8.82
C GLN A 264 11.84 17.06 8.76
N LEU A 265 11.09 16.00 8.99
CA LEU A 265 11.58 14.62 8.90
C LEU A 265 12.06 14.31 7.49
N LEU A 266 11.25 14.60 6.46
CA LEU A 266 11.58 14.30 5.09
C LEU A 266 12.77 15.14 4.58
N GLU A 267 12.87 16.42 4.96
CA GLU A 267 14.04 17.25 4.64
C GLU A 267 15.30 16.67 5.30
N ARG A 268 15.21 16.24 6.57
CA ARG A 268 16.32 15.61 7.28
C ARG A 268 16.79 14.34 6.56
N GLU A 269 15.86 13.46 6.16
CA GLU A 269 16.19 12.24 5.45
C GLU A 269 16.72 12.49 4.04
N LEU A 270 16.20 13.49 3.34
CA LEU A 270 16.71 13.92 2.04
C LEU A 270 18.18 14.35 2.13
N TYR A 271 18.50 15.23 3.09
CA TYR A 271 19.88 15.72 3.27
C TYR A 271 20.81 14.60 3.76
N ARG A 272 20.31 13.69 4.60
CA ARG A 272 21.04 12.52 5.04
C ARG A 272 21.37 11.61 3.85
N ALA A 273 20.40 11.27 3.02
CA ALA A 273 20.59 10.43 1.85
C ALA A 273 21.61 11.02 0.86
N TRP A 274 21.51 12.33 0.56
CA TRP A 274 22.49 13.01 -0.29
C TRP A 274 23.90 13.02 0.30
N SER A 275 24.03 13.27 1.60
CA SER A 275 25.32 13.30 2.29
C SER A 275 25.97 11.91 2.28
N PHE A 276 25.21 10.88 2.62
CA PHE A 276 25.71 9.51 2.62
C PHE A 276 26.04 9.00 1.22
N LEU A 277 25.25 9.36 0.20
CA LEU A 277 25.61 9.10 -1.20
C LEU A 277 27.01 9.67 -1.53
N LYS A 278 27.30 10.93 -1.14
CA LYS A 278 28.60 11.54 -1.39
C LYS A 278 29.73 10.87 -0.62
N LEU A 279 29.46 10.37 0.58
CA LEU A 279 30.43 9.61 1.37
C LEU A 279 30.71 8.23 0.76
N GLU A 280 29.67 7.52 0.29
CA GLU A 280 29.85 6.25 -0.43
C GLU A 280 30.60 6.45 -1.75
N GLU A 281 30.26 7.47 -2.54
CA GLU A 281 30.97 7.82 -3.78
C GLU A 281 32.45 8.11 -3.51
N HIS A 282 32.77 8.81 -2.41
CA HIS A 282 34.13 9.06 -1.98
C HIS A 282 34.84 7.77 -1.53
N HIS A 283 34.19 6.95 -0.73
CA HIS A 283 34.73 5.67 -0.27
C HIS A 283 35.06 4.75 -1.45
N ASN A 284 34.16 4.68 -2.41
CA ASN A 284 34.23 3.81 -3.58
C ASN A 284 35.02 4.43 -4.77
N ARG A 285 35.67 5.61 -4.61
CA ARG A 285 36.25 6.37 -5.74
C ARG A 285 37.26 5.58 -6.58
N ASP A 286 37.96 4.64 -5.97
CA ASP A 286 38.97 3.81 -6.62
C ASP A 286 38.43 2.47 -7.17
N LEU A 287 37.14 2.18 -6.93
CA LEU A 287 36.47 0.99 -7.45
C LEU A 287 35.88 1.25 -8.85
N PRO A 288 35.80 0.24 -9.71
CA PRO A 288 35.10 0.34 -11.00
C PRO A 288 33.64 0.83 -10.83
N GLN A 289 33.16 1.62 -11.78
CA GLN A 289 31.76 2.00 -11.83
C GLN A 289 30.87 0.79 -12.15
N LEU A 290 29.66 0.75 -11.57
CA LEU A 290 28.65 -0.23 -11.97
C LEU A 290 28.34 -0.09 -13.47
N LYS A 291 28.19 -1.20 -14.15
CA LYS A 291 27.78 -1.26 -15.55
C LYS A 291 26.35 -1.79 -15.63
N ALA A 292 25.49 -1.06 -16.31
CA ALA A 292 24.13 -1.51 -16.53
C ALA A 292 24.11 -2.67 -17.54
N ALA A 293 23.28 -3.68 -17.27
CA ALA A 293 23.01 -4.75 -18.22
C ALA A 293 22.52 -4.18 -19.56
N SER A 294 23.13 -4.59 -20.65
CA SER A 294 22.92 -4.05 -22.00
C SER A 294 22.11 -4.98 -22.92
N THR A 295 21.96 -6.25 -22.53
CA THR A 295 21.18 -7.25 -23.25
C THR A 295 20.17 -7.97 -22.34
N PRO A 296 19.12 -8.59 -22.91
CA PRO A 296 18.19 -9.41 -22.14
C PRO A 296 18.87 -10.55 -21.37
N GLU A 297 19.90 -11.17 -21.93
CA GLU A 297 20.64 -12.29 -21.34
C GLU A 297 21.47 -11.84 -20.15
N GLU A 298 22.16 -10.69 -20.29
CA GLU A 298 22.90 -10.07 -19.17
C GLU A 298 21.94 -9.72 -18.03
N PHE A 299 20.78 -9.12 -18.34
CA PHE A 299 19.79 -8.75 -17.36
C PHE A 299 19.20 -9.98 -16.64
N ALA A 300 18.84 -11.03 -17.39
CA ALA A 300 18.34 -12.28 -16.80
C ALA A 300 19.37 -12.93 -15.85
N THR A 301 20.64 -12.91 -16.21
CA THR A 301 21.73 -13.43 -15.36
C THR A 301 21.91 -12.57 -14.10
N LEU A 302 21.88 -11.24 -14.25
CA LEU A 302 22.04 -10.30 -13.16
C LEU A 302 20.91 -10.46 -12.13
N THR A 303 19.64 -10.53 -12.59
CA THR A 303 18.47 -10.66 -11.72
C THR A 303 18.40 -12.03 -11.04
N ASP A 304 18.72 -13.13 -11.72
CA ASP A 304 18.75 -14.46 -11.10
C ASP A 304 19.82 -14.57 -10.00
N ASN A 305 21.00 -14.01 -10.25
CA ASN A 305 22.07 -13.95 -9.25
C ASN A 305 21.68 -13.10 -8.04
N ALA A 306 20.98 -11.99 -8.27
CA ALA A 306 20.51 -11.12 -7.19
C ALA A 306 19.47 -11.82 -6.31
N VAL A 307 18.52 -12.58 -6.89
CA VAL A 307 17.57 -13.39 -6.10
C VAL A 307 18.29 -14.40 -5.24
N LYS A 308 19.20 -15.18 -5.84
CA LYS A 308 19.99 -16.19 -5.10
C LYS A 308 20.79 -15.57 -3.96
N LYS A 309 21.42 -14.42 -4.22
CA LYS A 309 22.20 -13.70 -3.22
C LYS A 309 21.31 -13.18 -2.08
N MET A 310 20.14 -12.61 -2.40
CA MET A 310 19.19 -12.13 -1.39
C MET A 310 18.74 -13.27 -0.48
N MET A 311 18.28 -14.39 -1.05
CA MET A 311 17.79 -15.51 -0.26
C MET A 311 18.89 -16.13 0.61
N LYS A 312 20.10 -16.28 0.05
CA LYS A 312 21.26 -16.77 0.78
C LYS A 312 21.63 -15.84 1.95
N PHE A 313 21.65 -14.52 1.72
CA PHE A 313 21.93 -13.53 2.76
C PHE A 313 20.93 -13.60 3.91
N LEU A 314 19.63 -13.66 3.60
CA LEU A 314 18.60 -13.75 4.62
C LEU A 314 18.74 -15.00 5.51
N GLU A 315 19.21 -16.13 4.92
CA GLU A 315 19.43 -17.39 5.62
C GLU A 315 20.74 -17.37 6.42
N GLU A 316 21.86 -16.97 5.81
CA GLU A 316 23.19 -17.02 6.44
C GLU A 316 23.36 -16.02 7.58
N GLU A 317 22.77 -14.82 7.46
CA GLU A 317 22.79 -13.78 8.49
C GLU A 317 21.65 -13.92 9.51
N ASP A 318 20.83 -14.97 9.41
CA ASP A 318 19.70 -15.26 10.31
C ASP A 318 18.80 -14.02 10.52
N ILE A 319 18.49 -13.31 9.41
CA ILE A 319 17.75 -12.03 9.44
C ILE A 319 16.30 -12.21 9.83
N MET A 320 15.67 -13.27 9.31
CA MET A 320 14.25 -13.56 9.54
C MET A 320 13.95 -15.03 9.26
N TYR A 321 12.78 -15.50 9.68
CA TYR A 321 12.34 -16.85 9.34
C TYR A 321 12.00 -16.95 7.84
N ILE A 322 12.75 -17.78 7.10
CA ILE A 322 12.55 -17.99 5.67
C ILE A 322 11.41 -18.97 5.43
N LYS A 323 10.39 -18.51 4.72
CA LYS A 323 9.23 -19.34 4.35
C LYS A 323 9.37 -19.85 2.91
N PRO A 324 8.79 -21.03 2.58
CA PRO A 324 8.98 -21.66 1.27
C PRO A 324 8.50 -20.83 0.06
N ASN A 325 7.57 -19.89 0.26
CA ASN A 325 7.00 -19.06 -0.79
C ASN A 325 7.77 -17.76 -1.07
N MET A 326 8.76 -17.40 -0.23
CA MET A 326 9.43 -16.10 -0.33
C MET A 326 10.27 -15.97 -1.62
N GLU A 327 11.06 -16.98 -1.96
CA GLU A 327 11.85 -16.94 -3.20
C GLU A 327 10.96 -16.84 -4.44
N GLN A 328 9.82 -17.56 -4.45
CA GLN A 328 8.87 -17.48 -5.56
C GLN A 328 8.26 -16.09 -5.66
N ALA A 329 7.84 -15.50 -4.54
CA ALA A 329 7.28 -14.14 -4.51
C ALA A 329 8.27 -13.11 -5.10
N LEU A 330 9.56 -13.21 -4.75
CA LEU A 330 10.59 -12.35 -5.33
C LEU A 330 10.77 -12.60 -6.84
N ARG A 331 10.78 -13.87 -7.28
CA ARG A 331 10.95 -14.24 -8.69
C ARG A 331 9.79 -13.77 -9.58
N GLU A 332 8.58 -13.73 -9.06
CA GLU A 332 7.40 -13.22 -9.77
C GLU A 332 7.52 -11.72 -10.10
N HIS A 333 8.36 -10.98 -9.35
CA HIS A 333 8.53 -9.53 -9.45
C HIS A 333 9.93 -9.08 -9.90
N MET A 334 10.77 -10.00 -10.42
CA MET A 334 12.17 -9.68 -10.81
C MET A 334 12.32 -8.54 -11.83
N GLY A 335 11.24 -8.17 -12.50
CA GLY A 335 11.28 -7.20 -13.60
C GLY A 335 11.64 -7.84 -14.94
N LYS A 336 11.69 -7.01 -15.98
CA LYS A 336 12.04 -7.41 -17.35
C LYS A 336 13.11 -6.48 -17.90
N TYR A 337 13.88 -6.97 -18.87
CA TYR A 337 14.82 -6.12 -19.59
C TYR A 337 14.08 -4.95 -20.27
N VAL A 338 14.60 -3.75 -20.08
CA VAL A 338 14.12 -2.51 -20.70
C VAL A 338 15.28 -1.88 -21.46
N PRO A 339 15.14 -1.55 -22.76
CA PRO A 339 16.13 -0.79 -23.52
C PRO A 339 16.45 0.55 -22.84
N THR A 340 17.70 1.00 -22.95
CA THR A 340 18.21 2.16 -22.19
C THR A 340 17.38 3.43 -22.36
N GLU A 341 16.87 3.68 -23.56
CA GLU A 341 16.04 4.83 -23.90
C GLU A 341 14.65 4.83 -23.27
N ASN A 342 14.19 3.65 -22.80
CA ASN A 342 12.85 3.46 -22.22
C ASN A 342 12.91 3.18 -20.70
N ARG A 343 14.10 3.27 -20.07
CA ARG A 343 14.25 2.97 -18.64
C ARG A 343 13.70 4.10 -17.79
N ASN A 344 12.80 3.74 -16.89
CA ASN A 344 12.36 4.60 -15.80
C ASN A 344 13.31 4.52 -14.59
N PHE A 345 13.06 5.29 -13.54
CA PHE A 345 13.88 5.32 -12.33
C PHE A 345 14.19 3.91 -11.80
N PHE A 346 13.17 3.10 -11.60
CA PHE A 346 13.31 1.74 -11.06
C PHE A 346 14.06 0.81 -12.01
N SER A 347 13.75 0.88 -13.30
CA SER A 347 14.45 0.06 -14.29
C SER A 347 15.90 0.49 -14.48
N ILE A 348 16.27 1.77 -14.30
CA ILE A 348 17.66 2.19 -14.24
C ILE A 348 18.38 1.47 -13.11
N GLY A 349 17.85 1.54 -11.88
CA GLY A 349 18.43 0.85 -10.72
C GLY A 349 18.58 -0.66 -10.94
N LEU A 350 17.52 -1.34 -11.40
CA LEU A 350 17.51 -2.78 -11.69
C LEU A 350 18.59 -3.21 -12.71
N HIS A 351 18.89 -2.37 -13.70
CA HIS A 351 19.90 -2.72 -14.71
C HIS A 351 21.33 -2.51 -14.22
N TYR A 352 21.55 -1.63 -13.22
CA TYR A 352 22.86 -1.50 -12.57
C TYR A 352 23.09 -2.59 -11.52
N ASP A 353 22.19 -2.72 -10.56
CA ASP A 353 22.16 -3.78 -9.55
C ASP A 353 20.73 -3.94 -9.01
N PRO A 354 20.13 -5.13 -9.14
CA PRO A 354 18.77 -5.37 -8.64
C PRO A 354 18.65 -5.42 -7.11
N LEU A 355 19.72 -5.77 -6.39
CA LEU A 355 19.67 -6.03 -4.95
C LEU A 355 19.06 -4.90 -4.11
N PRO A 356 19.40 -3.61 -4.34
CA PRO A 356 18.76 -2.53 -3.59
C PRO A 356 17.25 -2.47 -3.76
N LEU A 357 16.73 -2.71 -4.96
CA LEU A 357 15.29 -2.77 -5.17
C LEU A 357 14.69 -4.09 -4.66
N TYR A 358 15.43 -5.20 -4.73
CA TYR A 358 14.95 -6.48 -4.20
C TYR A 358 14.89 -6.49 -2.66
N SER A 359 15.70 -5.70 -1.96
CA SER A 359 15.51 -5.49 -0.53
C SER A 359 14.18 -4.76 -0.25
N HIS A 360 13.82 -3.78 -1.08
CA HIS A 360 12.50 -3.13 -1.01
C HIS A 360 11.34 -4.10 -1.29
N PHE A 361 11.54 -5.12 -2.10
CA PHE A 361 10.53 -6.14 -2.39
C PHE A 361 10.17 -7.02 -1.18
N TYR A 362 10.61 -6.64 0.01
CA TYR A 362 10.14 -7.21 1.27
C TYR A 362 8.61 -7.20 1.40
N HIS A 363 7.93 -6.17 0.88
CA HIS A 363 6.46 -6.14 0.87
C HIS A 363 5.83 -7.27 0.04
N TRP A 364 6.52 -7.82 -0.98
CA TRP A 364 6.03 -9.00 -1.71
C TRP A 364 6.08 -10.28 -0.88
N PHE A 365 7.04 -10.37 0.06
CA PHE A 365 7.04 -11.45 1.06
C PHE A 365 5.83 -11.33 1.99
N ASP A 366 5.51 -10.13 2.44
CA ASP A 366 4.36 -9.86 3.30
C ASP A 366 3.02 -10.18 2.58
N LEU A 367 2.87 -9.76 1.32
CA LEU A 367 1.70 -10.09 0.49
C LEU A 367 1.55 -11.58 0.21
N ALA A 368 2.66 -12.28 -0.07
CA ALA A 368 2.64 -13.74 -0.22
C ALA A 368 2.21 -14.43 1.09
N GLU A 369 2.65 -13.91 2.22
CA GLU A 369 2.25 -14.41 3.54
C GLU A 369 0.77 -14.17 3.83
N ILE A 370 0.27 -12.96 3.56
CA ILE A 370 -1.16 -12.64 3.70
C ILE A 370 -2.03 -13.58 2.85
N ARG A 371 -1.57 -13.94 1.65
CA ARG A 371 -2.27 -14.85 0.75
C ARG A 371 -2.24 -16.31 1.21
N ASP A 372 -1.05 -16.80 1.56
CA ASP A 372 -0.79 -18.24 1.75
C ASP A 372 -0.98 -18.68 3.20
N ASN A 373 -0.71 -17.82 4.17
CA ASN A 373 -0.82 -18.07 5.61
C ASN A 373 -1.55 -16.93 6.33
N PRO A 374 -2.81 -16.65 5.97
CA PRO A 374 -3.54 -15.49 6.49
C PRO A 374 -3.67 -15.54 8.01
N HIS A 375 -3.54 -14.39 8.65
CA HIS A 375 -3.65 -14.25 10.11
C HIS A 375 -4.98 -14.85 10.63
N THR A 376 -4.94 -15.54 11.77
CA THR A 376 -6.12 -16.22 12.34
C THR A 376 -7.21 -15.25 12.78
N ASN A 377 -6.83 -14.08 13.28
CA ASN A 377 -7.78 -13.01 13.62
C ASN A 377 -8.29 -12.31 12.34
N PRO A 378 -9.60 -12.31 12.08
CA PRO A 378 -10.19 -11.71 10.88
C PRO A 378 -9.94 -10.20 10.78
N ILE A 379 -9.84 -9.48 11.91
CA ILE A 379 -9.54 -8.02 11.93
C ILE A 379 -8.17 -7.75 11.30
N ARG A 380 -7.20 -8.65 11.47
CA ARG A 380 -5.82 -8.50 10.99
C ARG A 380 -5.54 -9.19 9.67
N ARG A 381 -6.47 -10.04 9.23
CA ARG A 381 -6.35 -10.82 8.00
C ARG A 381 -6.88 -10.09 6.77
N LEU A 382 -7.96 -9.34 6.93
CA LEU A 382 -8.57 -8.62 5.81
C LEU A 382 -7.74 -7.38 5.47
N ALA A 383 -7.72 -7.03 4.18
CA ALA A 383 -7.07 -5.79 3.73
C ALA A 383 -7.66 -4.59 4.48
N PRO A 384 -6.82 -3.73 5.08
CA PRO A 384 -7.29 -2.55 5.78
C PRO A 384 -7.98 -1.57 4.84
N LEU A 385 -9.04 -0.94 5.32
CA LEU A 385 -9.69 0.16 4.60
C LEU A 385 -8.85 1.44 4.69
N TYR A 386 -9.04 2.35 3.73
CA TYR A 386 -8.40 3.68 3.70
C TYR A 386 -6.86 3.65 3.74
N ASN A 387 -6.28 2.54 3.32
CA ASN A 387 -4.84 2.34 3.19
C ASN A 387 -4.04 2.65 4.47
N ILE A 388 -4.65 2.41 5.63
CA ILE A 388 -4.02 2.67 6.93
C ILE A 388 -2.82 1.77 7.22
N TYR A 389 -2.58 0.78 6.37
CA TYR A 389 -1.47 -0.17 6.44
C TYR A 389 -0.19 0.33 5.76
N ASP A 390 -0.25 1.41 4.99
CA ASP A 390 0.87 1.85 4.14
C ASP A 390 2.16 2.12 4.94
N SER A 391 2.05 2.71 6.14
CA SER A 391 3.23 2.94 6.99
C SER A 391 3.92 1.64 7.42
N LYS A 392 3.20 0.51 7.48
CA LYS A 392 3.78 -0.81 7.71
C LYS A 392 4.39 -1.36 6.42
N SER A 393 3.62 -1.44 5.33
CA SER A 393 4.02 -2.08 4.07
C SER A 393 5.22 -1.36 3.45
N GLU A 394 5.06 -0.11 3.09
CA GLU A 394 6.11 0.69 2.45
C GLU A 394 7.20 1.11 3.44
N GLY A 395 6.82 1.31 4.70
CA GLY A 395 7.76 1.65 5.76
C GLY A 395 8.79 0.55 6.01
N ILE A 396 8.36 -0.70 6.15
CA ILE A 396 9.29 -1.82 6.35
C ILE A 396 10.14 -2.06 5.10
N ALA A 397 9.54 -2.01 3.91
CA ALA A 397 10.26 -2.16 2.65
C ALA A 397 11.38 -1.12 2.51
N THR A 398 11.15 0.12 2.96
CA THR A 398 12.16 1.18 2.97
C THR A 398 13.17 1.01 4.11
N ALA A 399 12.75 0.58 5.29
CA ALA A 399 13.63 0.39 6.43
C ALA A 399 14.64 -0.74 6.21
N VAL A 400 14.21 -1.87 5.64
CA VAL A 400 15.09 -3.02 5.40
C VAL A 400 16.16 -2.75 4.34
N GLU A 401 15.98 -1.79 3.44
CA GLU A 401 17.03 -1.38 2.50
C GLU A 401 18.30 -0.93 3.25
N GLU A 402 18.12 -0.11 4.29
CA GLU A 402 19.22 0.36 5.13
C GLU A 402 19.64 -0.69 6.17
N MET A 403 18.71 -1.44 6.74
CA MET A 403 19.03 -2.55 7.65
C MET A 403 19.93 -3.59 6.99
N PHE A 404 19.59 -4.02 5.77
CA PHE A 404 20.37 -5.00 5.03
C PHE A 404 21.71 -4.43 4.56
N LEU A 405 21.78 -3.11 4.28
CA LEU A 405 23.04 -2.42 4.03
C LEU A 405 23.98 -2.53 5.25
N HIS A 406 23.45 -2.33 6.46
CA HIS A 406 24.25 -2.46 7.69
C HIS A 406 24.54 -3.91 8.07
N ALA A 407 23.69 -4.85 7.70
CA ALA A 407 23.90 -6.28 7.92
C ALA A 407 24.86 -6.94 6.91
N GLY A 408 25.39 -6.20 5.91
CA GLY A 408 26.46 -6.68 5.02
C GLY A 408 26.01 -7.18 3.65
N LEU A 409 24.73 -7.00 3.25
CA LEU A 409 24.23 -7.46 1.94
C LEU A 409 25.08 -7.01 0.75
N TYR A 410 25.74 -5.86 0.86
CA TYR A 410 26.50 -5.21 -0.23
C TYR A 410 28.02 -5.24 -0.03
N ASP A 411 28.58 -6.03 0.91
CA ASP A 411 30.00 -6.01 1.25
C ASP A 411 30.91 -6.46 0.10
N ASP A 412 30.42 -7.36 -0.75
CA ASP A 412 31.12 -7.80 -1.96
C ASP A 412 30.97 -6.83 -3.16
N ASN A 413 29.99 -5.92 -3.13
CA ASN A 413 29.76 -4.87 -4.13
C ASN A 413 29.38 -3.54 -3.46
N PRO A 414 30.34 -2.82 -2.84
CA PRO A 414 30.05 -1.61 -2.09
C PRO A 414 29.39 -0.48 -2.90
N ARG A 415 29.53 -0.48 -4.24
CA ARG A 415 28.85 0.52 -5.09
C ARG A 415 27.33 0.37 -5.10
N SER A 416 26.80 -0.79 -4.77
CA SER A 416 25.34 -0.99 -4.63
C SER A 416 24.74 -0.16 -3.49
N ARG A 417 25.55 0.14 -2.46
CA ARG A 417 25.16 1.04 -1.34
C ARG A 417 24.80 2.44 -1.84
N GLU A 418 25.44 2.92 -2.92
CA GLU A 418 25.11 4.21 -3.54
C GLU A 418 23.65 4.23 -4.06
N ILE A 419 23.16 3.10 -4.59
CA ILE A 419 21.77 2.98 -5.09
C ILE A 419 20.77 3.07 -3.94
N VAL A 420 21.04 2.48 -2.78
CA VAL A 420 20.20 2.59 -1.58
C VAL A 420 19.99 4.06 -1.21
N TRP A 421 21.06 4.85 -1.17
CA TRP A 421 20.97 6.27 -0.86
C TRP A 421 20.25 7.09 -1.95
N ILE A 422 20.39 6.71 -3.22
CA ILE A 422 19.63 7.32 -4.32
C ILE A 422 18.13 7.06 -4.16
N MET A 423 17.74 5.82 -3.81
CA MET A 423 16.35 5.45 -3.60
C MET A 423 15.75 6.19 -2.40
N LEU A 424 16.49 6.29 -1.29
CA LEU A 424 16.04 7.05 -0.12
C LEU A 424 15.85 8.54 -0.43
N ALA A 425 16.78 9.16 -1.18
CA ALA A 425 16.66 10.56 -1.59
C ALA A 425 15.43 10.78 -2.49
N GLN A 426 15.18 9.86 -3.42
CA GLN A 426 14.00 9.91 -4.30
C GLN A 426 12.70 9.84 -3.50
N ARG A 427 12.60 8.92 -2.51
CA ARG A 427 11.40 8.80 -1.66
C ARG A 427 11.15 10.04 -0.81
N ALA A 428 12.19 10.59 -0.21
CA ALA A 428 12.08 11.83 0.55
C ALA A 428 11.65 13.01 -0.34
N ALA A 429 12.22 13.12 -1.55
CA ALA A 429 11.88 14.18 -2.50
C ALA A 429 10.42 14.10 -2.98
N ARG A 430 9.93 12.91 -3.33
CA ARG A 430 8.54 12.74 -3.77
C ARG A 430 7.54 12.98 -2.64
N GLY A 431 7.87 12.57 -1.41
CA GLY A 431 7.05 12.85 -0.23
C GLY A 431 6.93 14.33 0.08
N LEU A 432 8.02 15.11 -0.06
CA LEU A 432 7.99 16.57 0.08
C LEU A 432 7.08 17.22 -0.96
N GLY A 433 7.16 16.79 -2.22
CA GLY A 433 6.24 17.26 -3.27
C GLY A 433 4.78 17.00 -2.89
N SER A 434 4.47 15.79 -2.40
CA SER A 434 3.14 15.40 -1.93
C SER A 434 2.64 16.31 -0.79
N LEU A 435 3.49 16.59 0.21
CA LEU A 435 3.15 17.48 1.34
C LEU A 435 2.80 18.89 0.87
N TYR A 436 3.60 19.45 -0.05
CA TYR A 436 3.35 20.79 -0.58
C TYR A 436 2.10 20.85 -1.45
N ALA A 437 1.80 19.79 -2.22
CA ALA A 437 0.57 19.69 -2.98
C ALA A 437 -0.66 19.62 -2.06
N HIS A 438 -0.61 18.81 -1.00
CA HIS A 438 -1.69 18.72 0.00
C HIS A 438 -1.93 20.03 0.75
N ALA A 439 -0.88 20.81 1.01
CA ALA A 439 -0.98 22.13 1.61
C ALA A 439 -1.53 23.20 0.65
N ASN A 440 -1.79 22.86 -0.61
CA ASN A 440 -2.11 23.80 -1.70
C ASN A 440 -1.04 24.90 -1.89
N MET A 441 0.20 24.60 -1.58
CA MET A 441 1.36 25.47 -1.79
C MET A 441 1.96 25.28 -3.19
N MET A 442 1.74 24.11 -3.79
CA MET A 442 2.19 23.71 -5.12
C MET A 442 1.05 23.01 -5.87
N THR A 443 1.05 23.17 -7.19
CA THR A 443 0.30 22.29 -8.08
C THR A 443 0.98 20.92 -8.15
N MET A 444 0.30 19.92 -8.68
CA MET A 444 0.88 18.59 -8.93
C MET A 444 2.12 18.67 -9.85
N GLU A 445 2.11 19.55 -10.86
CA GLU A 445 3.25 19.76 -11.74
C GLU A 445 4.46 20.34 -10.99
N GLU A 446 4.26 21.35 -10.15
CA GLU A 446 5.33 21.93 -9.32
C GLU A 446 5.87 20.92 -8.31
N ALA A 447 5.01 20.09 -7.71
CA ALA A 447 5.41 18.98 -6.83
C ALA A 447 6.28 17.96 -7.57
N SER A 448 5.95 17.66 -8.83
CA SER A 448 6.77 16.80 -9.69
C SER A 448 8.17 17.37 -9.91
N GLN A 449 8.32 18.68 -10.01
CA GLN A 449 9.64 19.32 -10.16
C GLN A 449 10.50 19.22 -8.90
N VAL A 450 9.89 19.19 -7.70
CA VAL A 450 10.61 18.92 -6.45
C VAL A 450 11.22 17.51 -6.51
N HIS A 451 10.43 16.53 -6.94
CA HIS A 451 10.85 15.15 -7.10
C HIS A 451 12.03 15.00 -8.08
N VAL A 452 11.92 15.59 -9.28
CA VAL A 452 13.01 15.57 -10.29
C VAL A 452 14.28 16.22 -9.76
N LYS A 453 14.16 17.42 -9.18
CA LYS A 453 15.29 18.23 -8.73
C LYS A 453 16.15 17.50 -7.68
N TRP A 454 15.52 16.80 -6.76
CA TRP A 454 16.18 16.22 -5.60
C TRP A 454 16.50 14.72 -5.74
N THR A 455 16.12 14.08 -6.86
CA THR A 455 16.57 12.73 -7.17
C THR A 455 17.99 12.76 -7.75
N PRO A 456 18.96 12.06 -7.12
CA PRO A 456 20.36 12.08 -7.57
C PRO A 456 20.54 11.53 -8.99
N ARG A 457 21.65 11.94 -9.64
CA ARG A 457 22.11 11.45 -10.94
C ARG A 457 21.12 11.69 -12.09
N ASN A 458 20.16 12.59 -11.93
CA ASN A 458 19.11 12.90 -12.91
C ASN A 458 18.30 11.67 -13.35
N TRP A 459 18.17 10.65 -12.49
CA TRP A 459 17.46 9.41 -12.83
C TRP A 459 15.94 9.63 -13.03
N MET A 460 15.39 10.75 -12.57
CA MET A 460 13.99 11.15 -12.79
C MET A 460 13.77 12.14 -13.93
N GLU A 461 14.81 12.69 -14.54
CA GLU A 461 14.69 13.78 -15.52
C GLU A 461 13.92 13.38 -16.79
N ARG A 462 13.92 12.09 -17.15
CA ARG A 462 13.32 11.56 -18.39
C ARG A 462 11.99 10.85 -18.19
N GLU A 463 11.36 10.98 -17.02
CA GLU A 463 10.23 10.16 -16.62
C GLU A 463 8.92 10.92 -16.34
N PRO A 464 8.26 11.54 -17.35
CA PRO A 464 7.02 12.26 -17.12
C PRO A 464 5.85 11.36 -16.69
N GLU A 465 5.78 10.11 -17.14
CA GLU A 465 4.64 9.22 -16.86
C GLU A 465 4.65 8.70 -15.42
N LEU A 466 5.80 8.21 -14.93
CA LEU A 466 5.94 7.79 -13.55
C LEU A 466 5.71 8.94 -12.58
N LEU A 467 6.28 10.12 -12.86
CA LEU A 467 6.09 11.32 -12.04
C LEU A 467 4.62 11.73 -11.94
N ARG A 468 3.90 11.71 -13.05
CA ARG A 468 2.46 12.05 -13.06
C ARG A 468 1.66 11.01 -12.30
N PHE A 469 1.96 9.74 -12.50
CA PHE A 469 1.31 8.65 -11.77
C PHE A 469 1.52 8.79 -10.26
N GLU A 470 2.77 8.90 -9.80
CA GLU A 470 3.11 9.00 -8.38
C GLU A 470 2.49 10.25 -7.74
N GLN A 471 2.67 11.44 -8.31
CA GLN A 471 2.12 12.67 -7.71
C GLN A 471 0.59 12.69 -7.72
N HIS A 472 -0.05 12.10 -8.73
CA HIS A 472 -1.50 11.93 -8.75
C HIS A 472 -1.96 10.98 -7.64
N LEU A 473 -1.32 9.82 -7.51
CA LEU A 473 -1.62 8.85 -6.46
C LEU A 473 -1.50 9.49 -5.07
N TYR A 474 -0.42 10.24 -4.82
CA TYR A 474 -0.19 10.89 -3.53
C TYR A 474 -1.22 11.97 -3.23
N LEU A 475 -1.71 12.67 -4.25
CA LEU A 475 -2.77 13.67 -4.09
C LEU A 475 -4.14 13.03 -3.80
N ARG A 476 -4.39 11.85 -4.34
CA ARG A 476 -5.61 11.06 -4.10
C ARG A 476 -5.62 10.42 -2.71
N GLN A 477 -4.44 9.99 -2.25
CA GLN A 477 -4.24 9.27 -0.99
C GLN A 477 -3.30 10.04 -0.07
N PRO A 478 -3.83 10.88 0.84
CA PRO A 478 -3.01 11.61 1.79
C PRO A 478 -2.17 10.66 2.64
N GLY A 479 -0.89 10.96 2.78
CA GLY A 479 0.05 10.15 3.55
C GLY A 479 0.79 9.06 2.76
N TYR A 480 0.30 8.64 1.58
CA TYR A 480 1.01 7.61 0.81
C TYR A 480 2.41 8.07 0.36
N GLY A 481 2.51 9.28 -0.20
CA GLY A 481 3.81 9.82 -0.63
C GLY A 481 4.86 9.94 0.49
N THR A 482 4.43 10.02 1.74
CA THR A 482 5.32 10.14 2.91
C THR A 482 5.51 8.84 3.68
N CYS A 483 4.64 7.83 3.49
CA CYS A 483 4.62 6.60 4.30
C CYS A 483 5.92 5.80 4.25
N TYR A 484 6.68 5.89 3.17
CA TYR A 484 8.03 5.32 3.02
C TYR A 484 8.98 5.83 4.11
N ILE A 485 9.01 7.13 4.32
CA ILE A 485 9.90 7.80 5.28
C ILE A 485 9.30 7.80 6.68
N THR A 486 8.02 8.13 6.82
CA THR A 486 7.36 8.14 8.13
C THR A 486 7.24 6.74 8.71
N GLY A 487 6.94 5.73 7.87
CA GLY A 487 6.92 4.33 8.27
C GLY A 487 8.29 3.82 8.69
N LYS A 488 9.35 4.10 7.89
CA LYS A 488 10.74 3.81 8.26
C LYS A 488 11.08 4.43 9.63
N TYR A 489 10.78 5.71 9.83
CA TYR A 489 11.01 6.39 11.11
C TYR A 489 10.30 5.72 12.29
N LEU A 490 9.03 5.33 12.12
CA LEU A 490 8.27 4.65 13.18
C LEU A 490 8.85 3.26 13.50
N ILE A 491 9.37 2.54 12.49
CA ILE A 491 10.02 1.24 12.69
C ILE A 491 11.35 1.40 13.41
N GLU A 492 12.17 2.38 13.05
CA GLU A 492 13.42 2.69 13.74
C GLU A 492 13.17 3.08 15.20
N LYS A 493 12.12 3.87 15.45
CA LYS A 493 11.67 4.22 16.79
C LYS A 493 11.24 2.97 17.58
N LEU A 494 10.42 2.10 16.95
CA LEU A 494 9.99 0.84 17.56
C LEU A 494 11.19 -0.05 17.89
N MET A 495 12.16 -0.19 16.98
CA MET A 495 13.38 -0.97 17.20
C MET A 495 14.18 -0.44 18.39
N THR A 496 14.31 0.88 18.50
CA THR A 496 15.00 1.55 19.63
C THR A 496 14.30 1.28 20.96
N GLU A 497 12.99 1.53 21.03
CA GLU A 497 12.21 1.34 22.26
C GLU A 497 12.12 -0.14 22.66
N TYR A 498 12.06 -1.06 21.69
CA TYR A 498 12.08 -2.50 21.95
C TYR A 498 13.44 -2.96 22.48
N GLY A 499 14.53 -2.45 21.89
CA GLY A 499 15.90 -2.69 22.38
C GLY A 499 16.09 -2.23 23.81
N GLU A 500 15.69 -0.99 24.15
CA GLU A 500 15.74 -0.43 25.52
C GLU A 500 14.94 -1.29 26.52
N LYS A 501 13.75 -1.76 26.09
CA LYS A 501 12.93 -2.66 26.91
C LYS A 501 13.67 -3.99 27.20
N LEU A 502 14.27 -4.61 26.17
CA LEU A 502 15.02 -5.85 26.33
C LEU A 502 16.25 -5.67 27.23
N GLU A 503 17.01 -4.58 27.10
CA GLU A 503 18.12 -4.24 27.98
C GLU A 503 17.65 -4.12 29.43
N THR A 504 16.51 -3.44 29.68
CA THR A 504 15.91 -3.32 31.01
C THR A 504 15.51 -4.69 31.60
N GLU A 505 15.08 -5.61 30.73
CA GLU A 505 14.75 -6.99 31.11
C GLU A 505 15.99 -7.91 31.20
N GLY A 506 17.19 -7.41 30.89
CA GLY A 506 18.44 -8.18 30.89
C GLY A 506 18.50 -9.18 29.73
N LYS A 507 17.83 -8.88 28.61
CA LYS A 507 17.79 -9.70 27.38
C LYS A 507 18.59 -9.03 26.27
N GLU A 508 19.10 -9.85 25.35
CA GLU A 508 19.78 -9.39 24.15
C GLU A 508 18.78 -9.06 23.03
N PHE A 509 19.08 -8.01 22.24
CA PHE A 509 18.31 -7.72 21.02
C PHE A 509 18.77 -8.66 19.90
N VAL A 510 17.82 -9.36 19.28
CA VAL A 510 18.02 -10.24 18.12
C VAL A 510 17.15 -9.71 16.97
N LEU A 511 17.80 -9.36 15.85
CA LEU A 511 17.11 -8.76 14.69
C LEU A 511 15.99 -9.67 14.15
N LYS A 512 16.26 -10.97 14.06
CA LYS A 512 15.29 -11.98 13.64
C LYS A 512 14.05 -11.97 14.51
N ASP A 513 14.22 -12.01 15.84
CA ASP A 513 13.09 -12.01 16.77
C ASP A 513 12.24 -10.74 16.65
N PHE A 514 12.90 -9.60 16.40
CA PHE A 514 12.23 -8.33 16.13
C PHE A 514 11.39 -8.40 14.85
N LEU A 515 11.99 -8.81 13.73
CA LEU A 515 11.30 -8.90 12.44
C LEU A 515 10.19 -9.94 12.44
N ASP A 516 10.41 -11.10 13.08
CA ASP A 516 9.40 -12.15 13.19
C ASP A 516 8.19 -11.68 14.01
N GLN A 517 8.40 -10.97 15.13
CA GLN A 517 7.30 -10.38 15.92
C GLN A 517 6.57 -9.29 15.13
N TYR A 518 7.31 -8.42 14.43
CA TYR A 518 6.76 -7.37 13.58
C TYR A 518 5.86 -7.96 12.47
N ASN A 519 6.35 -8.97 11.77
CA ASN A 519 5.62 -9.61 10.66
C ASN A 519 4.37 -10.37 11.15
N ASN A 520 4.48 -11.07 12.30
CA ASN A 520 3.38 -11.85 12.87
C ASN A 520 2.24 -11.00 13.46
N ALA A 521 2.41 -9.68 13.56
CA ALA A 521 1.36 -8.80 14.06
C ALA A 521 0.15 -8.69 13.11
N GLY A 522 0.27 -9.13 11.86
CA GLY A 522 -0.78 -9.05 10.84
C GLY A 522 -0.89 -7.66 10.20
N SER A 523 -2.02 -7.42 9.51
CA SER A 523 -2.23 -6.20 8.70
C SER A 523 -2.67 -5.01 9.55
N ILE A 524 -1.81 -4.53 10.45
CA ILE A 524 -2.06 -3.35 11.31
C ILE A 524 -0.94 -2.32 11.19
N PRO A 525 -1.20 -1.01 11.41
CA PRO A 525 -0.19 0.05 11.36
C PRO A 525 0.95 -0.13 12.37
N VAL A 526 2.12 0.43 12.05
CA VAL A 526 3.34 0.35 12.89
C VAL A 526 3.09 0.81 14.33
N GLU A 527 2.32 1.86 14.54
CA GLU A 527 2.06 2.37 15.90
C GLU A 527 1.24 1.38 16.75
N LEU A 528 0.39 0.55 16.14
CA LEU A 528 -0.31 -0.52 16.87
C LEU A 528 0.62 -1.70 17.17
N ILE A 529 1.55 -2.02 16.28
CA ILE A 529 2.62 -3.00 16.55
C ILE A 529 3.50 -2.52 17.70
N ARG A 530 3.88 -1.24 17.69
CA ARG A 530 4.62 -0.62 18.78
C ARG A 530 3.89 -0.72 20.12
N TYR A 531 2.59 -0.43 20.11
CA TYR A 531 1.76 -0.55 21.30
C TYR A 531 1.73 -1.97 21.87
N GLU A 532 1.74 -2.99 21.01
CA GLU A 532 1.78 -4.40 21.45
C GLU A 532 3.14 -4.80 22.01
N MET A 533 4.23 -4.48 21.30
CA MET A 533 5.58 -4.93 21.63
C MET A 533 6.18 -4.19 22.83
N VAL A 534 5.95 -2.87 22.91
CA VAL A 534 6.60 -2.01 23.91
C VAL A 534 5.59 -1.53 24.97
N GLY A 535 4.42 -1.13 24.56
CA GLY A 535 3.40 -0.51 25.42
C GLY A 535 3.24 0.98 25.16
N ASN A 536 2.72 1.71 26.13
CA ASN A 536 2.50 3.16 26.03
C ASN A 536 3.80 3.94 26.15
#